data_63f5271bc9da92c30eb789f984cab39a
#
_entry.id   63f5271bc9da92c30eb789f984cab39a
#
_cell.length_a   1.000
_cell.length_b   1.000
_cell.length_c   1.000
_cell.angle_alpha   90.00
_cell.angle_beta   90.00
_cell.angle_gamma   90.00
#
_symmetry.space_group_name_H-M   'P 1'
#
loop_
_entity.id
_entity.type
_entity.pdbx_description
1 polymer ?
#
loop_
_entity_poly.entity_id
_entity_poly.type
_entity_poly.pdbx_seq_one_letter_code
_entity_poly.pdbx_strand_id
1 'polypeptide(L)'
;MHIFILKDTLMNTFNVKELGQVFTPQYIVSDMMNLIQNNGRFLEPSCGDGAFFKNLPSNKVGIEIDKNVINDEQILNIDFFNYPLNEKFDTIVGNPPYVKYQDIKIETKILLKIYNQIFDERSNLYLFFIYKCILHLKDKGELIFITPRDFLKSTSSIKLNNFLFSQGSITDFIDLGDKKIFKSAQPNCAIWRFEKGNFKRNTNCLKEFNCINGQILFTKTHYFIPFSKLFFV
;
A
#
# COMPACT_ATOMS: atom_id res chain seq x y z
N MET A 1 -22.40 5.97 -34.53
CA MET A 1 -22.70 5.60 -33.13
C MET A 1 -22.08 4.25 -32.71
N HIS A 2 -21.15 3.64 -33.50
CA HIS A 2 -20.51 2.34 -33.21
C HIS A 2 -19.01 2.42 -32.84
N ILE A 3 -18.40 3.61 -32.91
CA ILE A 3 -16.97 3.77 -32.68
C ILE A 3 -16.64 4.12 -31.21
N PHE A 4 -17.62 4.62 -30.45
CA PHE A 4 -17.42 4.96 -29.02
C PHE A 4 -17.47 3.78 -28.07
N ILE A 5 -18.15 2.67 -28.44
CA ILE A 5 -18.31 1.48 -27.58
C ILE A 5 -17.05 0.59 -27.62
N LEU A 6 -16.25 0.65 -28.68
CA LEU A 6 -15.02 -0.15 -28.81
C LEU A 6 -13.81 0.44 -28.04
N LYS A 7 -13.84 1.73 -27.69
CA LYS A 7 -12.75 2.34 -26.90
C LYS A 7 -12.80 1.95 -25.41
N ASP A 8 -13.99 1.79 -24.85
CA ASP A 8 -14.14 1.40 -23.43
C ASP A 8 -13.85 -0.09 -23.18
N THR A 9 -13.95 -0.93 -24.23
CA THR A 9 -13.66 -2.38 -24.08
C THR A 9 -12.20 -2.72 -24.26
N LEU A 10 -11.38 -1.85 -24.88
CA LEU A 10 -9.94 -2.05 -25.10
C LEU A 10 -9.06 -1.42 -24.01
N MET A 11 -9.63 -0.59 -23.14
CA MET A 11 -8.87 0.06 -22.06
C MET A 11 -8.74 -0.75 -20.76
N ASN A 12 -9.26 -1.97 -20.67
CA ASN A 12 -9.36 -2.71 -19.40
C ASN A 12 -8.68 -4.09 -19.39
N THR A 13 -7.67 -4.33 -20.17
CA THR A 13 -6.82 -5.52 -19.96
C THR A 13 -5.67 -5.19 -19.00
N PHE A 14 -6.02 -5.00 -17.70
CA PHE A 14 -4.99 -4.95 -16.66
C PHE A 14 -4.25 -6.28 -16.62
N ASN A 15 -2.94 -6.22 -16.58
CA ASN A 15 -2.14 -7.39 -16.30
C ASN A 15 -2.11 -7.65 -14.79
N VAL A 16 -3.31 -7.95 -14.22
CA VAL A 16 -3.50 -8.22 -12.78
C VAL A 16 -2.59 -9.34 -12.33
N LYS A 17 -2.32 -10.33 -13.18
CA LYS A 17 -1.50 -11.49 -12.84
C LYS A 17 -0.02 -11.13 -12.72
N GLU A 18 0.52 -10.34 -13.63
CA GLU A 18 1.96 -10.03 -13.67
C GLU A 18 2.31 -8.75 -12.91
N LEU A 19 1.45 -7.75 -12.93
CA LEU A 19 1.70 -6.43 -12.34
C LEU A 19 0.88 -6.16 -11.09
N GLY A 20 -0.09 -7.01 -10.76
CA GLY A 20 -0.94 -6.83 -9.59
C GLY A 20 -1.78 -5.55 -9.62
N GLN A 21 -2.01 -5.00 -10.83
CA GLN A 21 -2.71 -3.73 -11.02
C GLN A 21 -4.16 -3.82 -10.58
N VAL A 22 -4.52 -3.01 -9.62
CA VAL A 22 -5.88 -2.91 -9.10
C VAL A 22 -6.21 -1.44 -8.86
N PHE A 23 -7.26 -0.92 -9.50
CA PHE A 23 -7.71 0.44 -9.24
C PHE A 23 -8.32 0.58 -7.86
N THR A 24 -7.87 1.60 -7.18
CA THR A 24 -8.39 1.95 -5.85
C THR A 24 -9.64 2.82 -6.03
N PRO A 25 -10.81 2.39 -5.51
CA PRO A 25 -12.02 3.20 -5.57
C PRO A 25 -11.82 4.56 -4.90
N GLN A 26 -12.45 5.62 -5.44
CA GLN A 26 -12.26 6.99 -4.98
C GLN A 26 -12.56 7.19 -3.48
N TYR A 27 -13.55 6.49 -2.92
CA TYR A 27 -13.87 6.59 -1.49
C TYR A 27 -12.72 6.05 -0.61
N ILE A 28 -12.03 4.97 -1.04
CA ILE A 28 -10.83 4.45 -0.38
C ILE A 28 -9.68 5.45 -0.47
N VAL A 29 -9.48 6.06 -1.67
CA VAL A 29 -8.48 7.11 -1.84
C VAL A 29 -8.73 8.24 -0.84
N SER A 30 -9.99 8.71 -0.75
CA SER A 30 -10.37 9.78 0.19
C SER A 30 -10.11 9.40 1.65
N ASP A 31 -10.46 8.18 2.06
CA ASP A 31 -10.22 7.69 3.43
C ASP A 31 -8.72 7.65 3.75
N MET A 32 -7.90 7.20 2.80
CA MET A 32 -6.44 7.15 2.98
C MET A 32 -5.82 8.55 3.00
N MET A 33 -6.27 9.46 2.14
CA MET A 33 -5.80 10.86 2.14
C MET A 33 -6.12 11.59 3.45
N ASN A 34 -7.26 11.27 4.09
CA ASN A 34 -7.65 11.84 5.38
C ASN A 34 -6.76 11.36 6.56
N LEU A 35 -5.98 10.28 6.39
CA LEU A 35 -5.03 9.82 7.39
C LEU A 35 -3.69 10.57 7.34
N ILE A 36 -3.43 11.35 6.29
CA ILE A 36 -2.17 12.11 6.13
C ILE A 36 -2.09 13.18 7.21
N GLN A 37 -0.95 13.26 7.91
CA GLN A 37 -0.67 14.24 8.96
C GLN A 37 0.52 15.13 8.64
N ASN A 38 1.41 14.71 7.72
CA ASN A 38 2.60 15.47 7.32
C ASN A 38 2.33 16.30 6.06
N ASN A 39 3.04 17.43 5.93
CA ASN A 39 2.91 18.38 4.81
C ASN A 39 4.20 18.53 4.00
N GLY A 40 5.12 17.57 4.07
CA GLY A 40 6.43 17.67 3.44
C GLY A 40 6.47 17.16 2.00
N ARG A 41 7.41 16.26 1.73
CA ARG A 41 7.61 15.63 0.42
C ARG A 41 6.88 14.28 0.37
N PHE A 42 6.16 14.04 -0.71
CA PHE A 42 5.29 12.88 -0.89
C PHE A 42 5.87 11.88 -1.89
N LEU A 43 5.58 10.59 -1.68
CA LEU A 43 5.86 9.52 -2.64
C LEU A 43 4.63 8.63 -2.83
N GLU A 44 4.29 8.35 -4.08
CA GLU A 44 3.44 7.23 -4.47
C GLU A 44 4.29 6.21 -5.25
N PRO A 45 4.62 5.05 -4.66
CA PRO A 45 5.61 4.13 -5.23
C PRO A 45 5.06 3.21 -6.33
N SER A 46 3.76 3.24 -6.59
CA SER A 46 3.05 2.45 -7.61
C SER A 46 1.77 3.16 -8.01
N CYS A 47 1.89 4.16 -8.90
CA CYS A 47 0.82 5.11 -9.18
C CYS A 47 -0.39 4.52 -9.91
N GLY A 48 -0.19 3.45 -10.72
CA GLY A 48 -1.25 2.95 -11.57
C GLY A 48 -1.85 4.06 -12.44
N ASP A 49 -3.16 4.28 -12.31
CA ASP A 49 -3.89 5.37 -12.99
C ASP A 49 -3.74 6.75 -12.32
N GLY A 50 -2.90 6.87 -11.31
CA GLY A 50 -2.64 8.10 -10.58
C GLY A 50 -3.76 8.52 -9.63
N ALA A 51 -4.56 7.58 -9.13
CA ALA A 51 -5.69 7.89 -8.25
C ALA A 51 -5.27 8.64 -6.98
N PHE A 52 -4.15 8.29 -6.35
CA PHE A 52 -3.58 9.04 -5.23
C PHE A 52 -2.78 10.24 -5.73
N PHE A 53 -1.94 10.05 -6.75
CA PHE A 53 -1.01 11.06 -7.24
C PHE A 53 -1.69 12.40 -7.55
N LYS A 54 -2.85 12.37 -8.19
CA LYS A 54 -3.65 13.57 -8.52
C LYS A 54 -4.07 14.38 -7.29
N ASN A 55 -4.27 13.71 -6.16
CA ASN A 55 -4.74 14.31 -4.91
C ASN A 55 -3.61 14.76 -3.98
N LEU A 56 -2.35 14.42 -4.27
CA LEU A 56 -1.20 14.82 -3.48
C LEU A 56 -0.78 16.27 -3.78
N PRO A 57 -0.22 17.01 -2.79
CA PRO A 57 0.39 18.31 -2.99
C PRO A 57 1.48 18.30 -4.07
N SER A 58 1.91 19.47 -4.53
CA SER A 58 2.86 19.60 -5.64
C SER A 58 4.26 19.03 -5.38
N ASN A 59 4.71 19.01 -4.10
CA ASN A 59 6.02 18.44 -3.73
C ASN A 59 5.94 16.91 -3.62
N LYS A 60 5.80 16.25 -4.75
CA LYS A 60 5.56 14.81 -4.85
C LYS A 60 6.42 14.13 -5.91
N VAL A 61 6.61 12.83 -5.72
CA VAL A 61 7.18 11.90 -6.69
C VAL A 61 6.22 10.75 -6.89
N GLY A 62 5.93 10.41 -8.14
CA GLY A 62 5.17 9.24 -8.52
C GLY A 62 6.07 8.24 -9.25
N ILE A 63 5.86 6.95 -9.04
CA ILE A 63 6.60 5.88 -9.73
C ILE A 63 5.59 4.87 -10.27
N GLU A 64 5.77 4.47 -11.53
CA GLU A 64 4.97 3.41 -12.14
C GLU A 64 5.83 2.62 -13.15
N ILE A 65 5.75 1.30 -13.07
CA ILE A 65 6.51 0.40 -13.96
C ILE A 65 5.84 0.25 -15.34
N ASP A 66 4.49 0.30 -15.38
CA ASP A 66 3.72 0.15 -16.61
C ASP A 66 3.50 1.50 -17.29
N LYS A 67 4.25 1.73 -18.37
CA LYS A 67 4.13 2.95 -19.18
C LYS A 67 2.72 3.19 -19.73
N ASN A 68 1.94 2.13 -19.94
CA ASN A 68 0.63 2.25 -20.60
C ASN A 68 -0.45 2.86 -19.71
N VAL A 69 -0.27 2.86 -18.39
CA VAL A 69 -1.23 3.44 -17.43
C VAL A 69 -0.82 4.84 -16.97
N ILE A 70 0.41 5.27 -17.26
CA ILE A 70 0.91 6.59 -16.88
C ILE A 70 0.17 7.65 -17.72
N ASN A 71 -0.48 8.58 -17.01
CA ASN A 71 -1.24 9.69 -17.60
C ASN A 71 -0.79 11.07 -17.12
N ASP A 72 0.34 11.15 -16.41
CA ASP A 72 0.94 12.37 -15.88
C ASP A 72 2.47 12.32 -16.10
N GLU A 73 3.02 13.35 -16.73
CA GLU A 73 4.46 13.44 -17.08
C GLU A 73 5.37 13.52 -15.83
N GLN A 74 4.83 13.85 -14.66
CA GLN A 74 5.57 13.89 -13.41
C GLN A 74 5.76 12.49 -12.79
N ILE A 75 5.10 11.45 -13.32
CA ILE A 75 5.27 10.07 -12.86
C ILE A 75 6.49 9.46 -13.57
N LEU A 76 7.43 8.98 -12.78
CA LEU A 76 8.64 8.31 -13.28
C LEU A 76 8.30 6.89 -13.76
N ASN A 77 8.61 6.59 -15.01
CA ASN A 77 8.44 5.24 -15.56
C ASN A 77 9.65 4.37 -15.26
N ILE A 78 9.71 3.83 -14.05
CA ILE A 78 10.78 2.93 -13.59
C ILE A 78 10.20 1.87 -12.66
N ASP A 79 10.96 0.78 -12.46
CA ASP A 79 10.70 -0.14 -11.36
C ASP A 79 11.05 0.54 -10.02
N PHE A 80 10.11 0.54 -9.06
CA PHE A 80 10.33 1.14 -7.75
C PHE A 80 11.59 0.60 -7.06
N PHE A 81 11.96 -0.66 -7.27
CA PHE A 81 13.16 -1.25 -6.67
C PHE A 81 14.47 -0.69 -7.25
N ASN A 82 14.44 -0.01 -8.41
CA ASN A 82 15.55 0.78 -8.94
C ASN A 82 15.60 2.21 -8.39
N TYR A 83 14.53 2.70 -7.73
CA TYR A 83 14.52 4.06 -7.18
C TYR A 83 15.53 4.18 -6.02
N PRO A 84 16.40 5.22 -6.01
CA PRO A 84 17.54 5.29 -5.11
C PRO A 84 17.13 5.56 -3.65
N LEU A 85 17.71 4.82 -2.70
CA LEU A 85 17.37 4.87 -1.26
C LEU A 85 17.80 6.16 -0.53
N ASN A 86 18.65 7.00 -1.13
CA ASN A 86 19.00 8.32 -0.57
C ASN A 86 17.83 9.33 -0.65
N GLU A 87 16.87 9.10 -1.52
CA GLU A 87 15.64 9.88 -1.61
C GLU A 87 14.74 9.63 -0.40
N LYS A 88 14.35 10.70 0.31
CA LYS A 88 13.58 10.61 1.56
C LYS A 88 12.30 11.43 1.50
N PHE A 89 11.26 10.92 2.16
CA PHE A 89 9.91 11.43 2.11
C PHE A 89 9.32 11.60 3.51
N ASP A 90 8.45 12.58 3.64
CA ASP A 90 7.68 12.81 4.86
C ASP A 90 6.43 11.92 4.87
N THR A 91 5.81 11.72 3.71
CA THR A 91 4.63 10.86 3.52
C THR A 91 4.79 9.95 2.31
N ILE A 92 4.48 8.67 2.50
CA ILE A 92 4.35 7.70 1.41
C ILE A 92 2.92 7.15 1.47
N VAL A 93 2.21 7.18 0.36
CA VAL A 93 0.82 6.70 0.27
C VAL A 93 0.62 5.89 -0.99
N GLY A 94 -0.25 4.87 -0.95
CA GLY A 94 -0.58 4.11 -2.15
C GLY A 94 -1.18 2.73 -1.87
N ASN A 95 -1.43 2.04 -2.97
CA ASN A 95 -1.87 0.64 -3.01
C ASN A 95 -0.78 -0.18 -3.72
N PRO A 96 0.13 -0.86 -2.99
CA PRO A 96 1.20 -1.62 -3.60
C PRO A 96 0.67 -2.86 -4.34
N PRO A 97 1.38 -3.37 -5.36
CA PRO A 97 0.93 -4.50 -6.16
C PRO A 97 0.92 -5.82 -5.37
N TYR A 98 -0.17 -6.62 -5.47
CA TYR A 98 -0.34 -7.90 -4.78
C TYR A 98 0.05 -9.06 -5.69
N VAL A 99 1.33 -9.23 -5.98
CA VAL A 99 1.87 -10.27 -6.85
C VAL A 99 2.58 -11.34 -6.04
N LYS A 100 2.24 -12.62 -6.28
CA LYS A 100 2.96 -13.75 -5.68
C LYS A 100 4.38 -13.79 -6.23
N TYR A 101 5.37 -14.20 -5.43
CA TYR A 101 6.78 -14.22 -5.83
C TYR A 101 7.01 -14.94 -7.16
N GLN A 102 6.35 -16.09 -7.38
CA GLN A 102 6.47 -16.86 -8.62
C GLN A 102 6.03 -16.09 -9.87
N ASP A 103 5.07 -15.17 -9.73
CA ASP A 103 4.47 -14.39 -10.83
C ASP A 103 5.20 -13.05 -11.07
N ILE A 104 6.17 -12.67 -10.24
CA ILE A 104 6.98 -11.45 -10.39
C ILE A 104 7.90 -11.60 -11.62
N LYS A 105 8.02 -10.54 -12.41
CA LYS A 105 8.94 -10.49 -13.56
C LYS A 105 10.39 -10.72 -13.14
N ILE A 106 11.17 -11.37 -14.01
CA ILE A 106 12.55 -11.75 -13.69
C ILE A 106 13.44 -10.54 -13.41
N GLU A 107 13.23 -9.43 -14.13
CA GLU A 107 13.97 -8.18 -13.95
C GLU A 107 13.79 -7.65 -12.53
N THR A 108 12.53 -7.56 -12.05
CA THR A 108 12.22 -7.18 -10.68
C THR A 108 12.78 -8.18 -9.67
N LYS A 109 12.68 -9.50 -9.91
CA LYS A 109 13.26 -10.53 -9.02
C LYS A 109 14.75 -10.34 -8.81
N ILE A 110 15.49 -9.93 -9.83
CA ILE A 110 16.93 -9.63 -9.72
C ILE A 110 17.16 -8.51 -8.71
N LEU A 111 16.35 -7.45 -8.76
CA LEU A 111 16.44 -6.32 -7.83
C LEU A 111 16.06 -6.71 -6.40
N LEU A 112 15.13 -7.66 -6.24
CA LEU A 112 14.66 -8.13 -4.93
C LEU A 112 15.70 -8.98 -4.19
N LYS A 113 16.74 -9.51 -4.86
CA LYS A 113 17.77 -10.35 -4.22
C LYS A 113 18.49 -9.68 -3.05
N ILE A 114 18.62 -8.36 -3.05
CA ILE A 114 19.24 -7.62 -1.94
C ILE A 114 18.44 -7.73 -0.62
N TYR A 115 17.18 -8.16 -0.69
CA TYR A 115 16.28 -8.33 0.46
C TYR A 115 16.15 -9.78 0.93
N ASN A 116 16.95 -10.73 0.43
CA ASN A 116 16.85 -12.17 0.74
C ASN A 116 17.06 -12.50 2.24
N GLN A 117 17.67 -11.60 3.01
CA GLN A 117 17.78 -11.75 4.46
C GLN A 117 16.44 -11.54 5.18
N ILE A 118 15.52 -10.79 4.56
CA ILE A 118 14.21 -10.44 5.12
C ILE A 118 13.10 -11.32 4.51
N PHE A 119 13.16 -11.56 3.20
CA PHE A 119 12.10 -12.21 2.43
C PHE A 119 12.60 -13.46 1.71
N ASP A 120 11.68 -14.37 1.44
CA ASP A 120 11.87 -15.59 0.65
C ASP A 120 10.84 -15.69 -0.48
N GLU A 121 10.88 -16.78 -1.25
CA GLU A 121 10.01 -17.03 -2.41
C GLU A 121 8.52 -17.22 -2.06
N ARG A 122 8.15 -17.27 -0.78
CA ARG A 122 6.75 -17.28 -0.32
C ARG A 122 6.20 -15.88 -0.12
N SER A 123 7.08 -14.87 -0.15
CA SER A 123 6.74 -13.47 0.14
C SER A 123 6.05 -12.83 -1.05
N ASN A 124 4.90 -12.18 -0.82
CA ASN A 124 4.21 -11.40 -1.83
C ASN A 124 4.93 -10.06 -2.05
N LEU A 125 4.87 -9.52 -3.27
CA LEU A 125 5.58 -8.31 -3.69
C LEU A 125 5.28 -7.09 -2.79
N TYR A 126 4.02 -6.92 -2.32
CA TYR A 126 3.68 -5.79 -1.45
C TYR A 126 4.49 -5.76 -0.13
N LEU A 127 4.98 -6.90 0.37
CA LEU A 127 5.82 -6.95 1.57
C LEU A 127 7.18 -6.26 1.33
N PHE A 128 7.75 -6.46 0.14
CA PHE A 128 8.98 -5.77 -0.27
C PHE A 128 8.75 -4.25 -0.44
N PHE A 129 7.58 -3.86 -0.98
CA PHE A 129 7.17 -2.46 -1.06
C PHE A 129 7.11 -1.82 0.33
N ILE A 130 6.44 -2.46 1.30
CA ILE A 130 6.38 -1.95 2.68
C ILE A 130 7.80 -1.74 3.22
N TYR A 131 8.66 -2.74 3.14
CA TYR A 131 10.03 -2.66 3.65
C TYR A 131 10.81 -1.50 3.03
N LYS A 132 10.83 -1.41 1.70
CA LYS A 132 11.55 -0.35 0.99
C LYS A 132 10.96 1.03 1.28
N CYS A 133 9.64 1.17 1.38
CA CYS A 133 8.99 2.44 1.76
C CYS A 133 9.44 2.92 3.14
N ILE A 134 9.53 2.03 4.14
CA ILE A 134 10.04 2.41 5.47
C ILE A 134 11.49 2.93 5.40
N LEU A 135 12.32 2.35 4.51
CA LEU A 135 13.68 2.85 4.28
C LEU A 135 13.70 4.24 3.63
N HIS A 136 12.69 4.59 2.83
CA HIS A 136 12.53 5.91 2.24
C HIS A 136 11.94 6.96 3.20
N LEU A 137 11.36 6.57 4.33
CA LEU A 137 10.81 7.54 5.28
C LEU A 137 11.92 8.31 6.01
N LYS A 138 11.70 9.62 6.16
CA LYS A 138 12.40 10.46 7.13
C LYS A 138 12.01 10.06 8.56
N ASP A 139 12.73 10.58 9.56
CA ASP A 139 12.28 10.51 10.94
C ASP A 139 10.95 11.25 11.09
N LYS A 140 10.00 10.65 11.82
CA LYS A 140 8.60 11.10 11.96
C LYS A 140 7.80 11.06 10.64
N GLY A 141 8.37 10.47 9.58
CA GLY A 141 7.65 10.23 8.33
C GLY A 141 6.58 9.15 8.50
N GLU A 142 5.61 9.16 7.61
CA GLU A 142 4.45 8.26 7.65
C GLU A 142 4.27 7.45 6.37
N LEU A 143 3.79 6.22 6.51
CA LEU A 143 3.38 5.33 5.43
C LEU A 143 1.90 5.03 5.57
N ILE A 144 1.10 5.32 4.55
CA ILE A 144 -0.33 5.02 4.50
C ILE A 144 -0.58 4.06 3.33
N PHE A 145 -0.88 2.81 3.64
CA PHE A 145 -1.11 1.78 2.63
C PHE A 145 -2.45 1.09 2.83
N ILE A 146 -3.01 0.61 1.73
CA ILE A 146 -4.02 -0.45 1.73
C ILE A 146 -3.34 -1.75 1.31
N THR A 147 -3.46 -2.81 2.13
CA THR A 147 -2.83 -4.11 1.87
C THR A 147 -3.71 -5.25 2.35
N PRO A 148 -3.45 -6.50 1.94
CA PRO A 148 -4.03 -7.65 2.61
C PRO A 148 -3.74 -7.59 4.12
N ARG A 149 -4.81 -7.67 4.95
CA ARG A 149 -4.67 -7.55 6.43
C ARG A 149 -3.86 -8.68 7.06
N ASP A 150 -3.73 -9.80 6.33
CA ASP A 150 -3.06 -11.00 6.84
C ASP A 150 -1.53 -10.82 6.97
N PHE A 151 -0.94 -9.74 6.43
CA PHE A 151 0.49 -9.50 6.62
C PHE A 151 0.88 -9.38 8.11
N LEU A 152 -0.04 -8.97 8.97
CA LEU A 152 0.24 -8.85 10.42
C LEU A 152 0.40 -10.21 11.12
N LYS A 153 -0.11 -11.31 10.54
CA LYS A 153 -0.08 -12.65 11.15
C LYS A 153 0.53 -13.74 10.26
N SER A 154 0.91 -13.41 9.05
CA SER A 154 1.54 -14.35 8.12
C SER A 154 2.97 -14.71 8.56
N THR A 155 3.32 -15.99 8.49
CA THR A 155 4.69 -16.47 8.78
C THR A 155 5.74 -15.86 7.85
N SER A 156 5.37 -15.58 6.58
CA SER A 156 6.26 -14.92 5.62
C SER A 156 6.53 -13.44 5.96
N SER A 157 5.74 -12.85 6.88
CA SER A 157 5.86 -11.44 7.26
C SER A 157 6.55 -11.23 8.62
N ILE A 158 6.95 -12.29 9.33
CA ILE A 158 7.51 -12.18 10.70
C ILE A 158 8.71 -11.23 10.74
N LYS A 159 9.65 -11.38 9.80
CA LYS A 159 10.85 -10.52 9.77
C LYS A 159 10.51 -9.07 9.43
N LEU A 160 9.56 -8.85 8.49
CA LEU A 160 9.04 -7.52 8.17
C LEU A 160 8.37 -6.89 9.40
N ASN A 161 7.54 -7.64 10.09
CA ASN A 161 6.83 -7.15 11.28
C ASN A 161 7.80 -6.77 12.41
N ASN A 162 8.84 -7.58 12.66
CA ASN A 162 9.91 -7.24 13.59
C ASN A 162 10.65 -5.96 13.16
N PHE A 163 10.90 -5.79 11.86
CA PHE A 163 11.50 -4.58 11.32
C PHE A 163 10.58 -3.38 11.54
N LEU A 164 9.30 -3.45 11.19
CA LEU A 164 8.33 -2.37 11.46
C LEU A 164 8.31 -2.00 12.94
N PHE A 165 8.26 -3.02 13.82
CA PHE A 165 8.30 -2.81 15.26
C PHE A 165 9.56 -2.08 15.72
N SER A 166 10.72 -2.36 15.12
CA SER A 166 11.97 -1.68 15.44
C SER A 166 12.03 -0.23 14.92
N GLN A 167 11.25 0.12 13.89
CA GLN A 167 11.29 1.42 13.23
C GLN A 167 10.21 2.41 13.71
N GLY A 168 9.11 1.92 14.28
CA GLY A 168 8.01 2.79 14.70
C GLY A 168 6.75 2.03 15.07
N SER A 169 5.59 2.66 14.93
CA SER A 169 4.28 2.09 15.27
C SER A 169 3.26 2.24 14.15
N ILE A 170 2.40 1.23 14.01
CA ILE A 170 1.13 1.42 13.29
C ILE A 170 0.23 2.26 14.20
N THR A 171 -0.15 3.44 13.75
CA THR A 171 -0.94 4.40 14.53
C THR A 171 -2.42 4.32 14.24
N ASP A 172 -2.78 3.91 13.01
CA ASP A 172 -4.16 3.78 12.58
C ASP A 172 -4.33 2.49 11.78
N PHE A 173 -5.45 1.80 11.97
CA PHE A 173 -5.77 0.57 11.28
C PHE A 173 -7.28 0.49 11.03
N ILE A 174 -7.68 0.42 9.76
CA ILE A 174 -9.08 0.33 9.32
C ILE A 174 -9.26 -1.03 8.67
N ASP A 175 -9.90 -1.96 9.37
CA ASP A 175 -10.26 -3.27 8.81
C ASP A 175 -11.46 -3.12 7.88
N LEU A 176 -11.26 -3.38 6.59
CA LEU A 176 -12.31 -3.28 5.58
C LEU A 176 -13.19 -4.55 5.51
N GLY A 177 -12.95 -5.50 6.41
CA GLY A 177 -13.75 -6.72 6.52
C GLY A 177 -13.62 -7.64 5.32
N ASP A 178 -14.70 -8.36 5.01
CA ASP A 178 -14.77 -9.30 3.88
C ASP A 178 -15.37 -8.65 2.61
N LYS A 179 -15.36 -7.32 2.54
CA LYS A 179 -15.88 -6.58 1.39
C LYS A 179 -15.02 -6.84 0.16
N LYS A 180 -15.68 -7.12 -0.94
CA LYS A 180 -15.07 -7.09 -2.27
C LYS A 180 -14.86 -5.63 -2.70
N ILE A 181 -13.78 -5.01 -2.20
CA ILE A 181 -13.45 -3.60 -2.50
C ILE A 181 -13.05 -3.47 -3.95
N PHE A 182 -12.35 -4.45 -4.47
CA PHE A 182 -11.88 -4.48 -5.84
C PHE A 182 -12.74 -5.44 -6.67
N LYS A 183 -12.94 -5.14 -7.96
CA LYS A 183 -13.76 -5.92 -8.88
C LYS A 183 -13.25 -7.35 -9.11
N SER A 184 -11.95 -7.60 -8.98
CA SER A 184 -11.33 -8.92 -9.03
C SER A 184 -11.31 -9.57 -7.64
N ALA A 185 -11.36 -10.92 -7.56
CA ALA A 185 -11.26 -11.64 -6.28
C ALA A 185 -9.97 -11.23 -5.55
N GLN A 186 -10.12 -10.53 -4.43
CA GLN A 186 -9.02 -9.92 -3.70
C GLN A 186 -9.03 -10.38 -2.24
N PRO A 187 -7.87 -10.44 -1.59
CA PRO A 187 -7.80 -10.74 -0.18
C PRO A 187 -8.53 -9.66 0.65
N ASN A 188 -8.92 -10.03 1.85
CA ASN A 188 -9.44 -9.08 2.82
C ASN A 188 -8.39 -8.03 3.14
N CYS A 189 -8.69 -6.77 2.87
CA CYS A 189 -7.74 -5.67 2.99
C CYS A 189 -7.97 -4.86 4.26
N ALA A 190 -6.92 -4.15 4.66
CA ALA A 190 -6.99 -3.08 5.65
C ALA A 190 -6.23 -1.86 5.15
N ILE A 191 -6.71 -0.68 5.53
CA ILE A 191 -5.95 0.57 5.43
C ILE A 191 -5.22 0.76 6.74
N TRP A 192 -3.96 1.13 6.69
CA TRP A 192 -3.18 1.38 7.89
C TRP A 192 -2.20 2.51 7.69
N ARG A 193 -1.90 3.22 8.77
CA ARG A 193 -0.90 4.26 8.85
C ARG A 193 0.19 3.84 9.81
N PHE A 194 1.43 3.96 9.38
CA PHE A 194 2.62 3.74 10.19
C PHE A 194 3.37 5.07 10.35
N GLU A 195 3.91 5.31 11.53
CA GLU A 195 4.74 6.47 11.82
C GLU A 195 6.12 6.03 12.31
N LYS A 196 7.16 6.39 11.56
CA LYS A 196 8.56 6.11 11.89
C LYS A 196 9.00 6.93 13.09
N GLY A 197 9.72 6.31 14.03
CA GLY A 197 10.17 6.96 15.26
C GLY A 197 9.09 7.14 16.33
N ASN A 198 7.86 6.71 16.07
CA ASN A 198 6.80 6.66 17.08
C ASN A 198 6.84 5.31 17.80
N PHE A 199 7.24 5.30 19.06
CA PHE A 199 7.32 4.07 19.88
C PHE A 199 6.24 3.98 20.96
N LYS A 200 5.16 4.77 20.85
CA LYS A 200 4.05 4.76 21.83
C LYS A 200 3.24 3.44 21.81
N ARG A 201 3.31 2.68 20.68
CA ARG A 201 2.63 1.39 20.51
C ARG A 201 1.10 1.46 20.66
N ASN A 202 0.50 2.60 20.36
CA ASN A 202 -0.93 2.81 20.38
C ASN A 202 -1.47 2.82 18.96
N THR A 203 -2.46 2.01 18.68
CA THR A 203 -3.12 1.95 17.36
C THR A 203 -4.59 2.30 17.50
N ASN A 204 -5.06 3.28 16.73
CA ASN A 204 -6.48 3.55 16.56
C ASN A 204 -7.05 2.50 15.60
N CYS A 205 -7.84 1.57 16.11
CA CYS A 205 -8.50 0.57 15.27
C CYS A 205 -9.92 1.01 14.95
N LEU A 206 -10.22 1.09 13.65
CA LEU A 206 -11.58 1.26 13.15
C LEU A 206 -11.98 -0.05 12.47
N LYS A 207 -13.10 -0.61 12.92
CA LYS A 207 -13.71 -1.77 12.29
C LYS A 207 -15.05 -1.34 11.74
N GLU A 208 -15.31 -1.64 10.49
CA GLU A 208 -16.60 -1.38 9.89
C GLU A 208 -17.61 -2.41 10.41
N PHE A 209 -18.58 -1.96 11.21
CA PHE A 209 -19.71 -2.78 11.65
C PHE A 209 -20.99 -2.32 10.97
N ASN A 210 -21.64 -3.27 10.26
CA ASN A 210 -23.01 -3.26 9.76
C ASN A 210 -23.59 -1.93 9.26
N CYS A 211 -24.00 -1.98 8.00
CA CYS A 211 -24.83 -0.94 7.40
C CYS A 211 -26.23 -0.99 8.03
N ILE A 212 -26.59 -0.03 8.87
CA ILE A 212 -27.96 0.18 9.32
C ILE A 212 -28.52 1.37 8.53
N ASN A 213 -29.59 1.15 7.79
CA ASN A 213 -30.25 2.16 6.96
C ASN A 213 -29.36 2.88 5.93
N GLY A 214 -28.41 2.16 5.30
CA GLY A 214 -27.53 2.73 4.26
C GLY A 214 -26.40 3.61 4.78
N GLN A 215 -26.24 3.76 6.11
CA GLN A 215 -25.11 4.44 6.72
C GLN A 215 -24.07 3.46 7.25
N ILE A 216 -22.81 3.73 6.95
CA ILE A 216 -21.68 2.98 7.49
C ILE A 216 -21.38 3.53 8.90
N LEU A 217 -21.62 2.73 9.91
CA LEU A 217 -21.27 3.07 11.30
C LEU A 217 -19.86 2.52 11.58
N PHE A 218 -18.90 3.41 11.77
CA PHE A 218 -17.58 3.07 12.29
C PHE A 218 -17.64 3.05 13.81
N THR A 219 -17.38 1.90 14.41
CA THR A 219 -17.17 1.84 15.85
C THR A 219 -15.71 2.00 16.15
N LYS A 220 -15.32 3.10 16.80
CA LYS A 220 -13.97 3.31 17.29
C LYS A 220 -13.75 2.41 18.49
N THR A 221 -13.13 1.27 18.29
CA THR A 221 -12.69 0.40 19.38
C THR A 221 -11.23 0.71 19.67
N HIS A 222 -10.93 1.20 20.87
CA HIS A 222 -9.57 1.35 21.35
C HIS A 222 -9.07 -0.04 21.77
N TYR A 223 -8.47 -0.76 20.85
CA TYR A 223 -7.70 -1.95 21.21
C TYR A 223 -6.26 -1.54 21.47
N PHE A 224 -5.85 -1.61 22.73
CA PHE A 224 -4.45 -1.76 23.07
C PHE A 224 -4.05 -3.19 22.71
N ILE A 225 -3.72 -3.44 21.45
CA ILE A 225 -2.99 -4.64 21.11
C ILE A 225 -1.53 -4.21 21.16
N PRO A 226 -0.76 -4.61 22.20
CA PRO A 226 0.68 -4.42 22.17
C PRO A 226 1.16 -5.06 20.87
N PHE A 227 1.90 -4.34 20.07
CA PHE A 227 2.45 -4.83 18.78
C PHE A 227 3.14 -6.20 18.97
N SER A 228 3.70 -6.47 20.16
CA SER A 228 4.24 -7.78 20.57
C SER A 228 3.20 -8.91 20.64
N LYS A 229 1.91 -8.64 20.82
CA LYS A 229 0.86 -9.68 20.86
C LYS A 229 0.21 -9.94 19.50
N LEU A 230 0.42 -9.10 18.48
CA LEU A 230 -0.02 -9.36 17.11
C LEU A 230 0.79 -10.48 16.43
N PHE A 231 1.92 -10.89 17.03
CA PHE A 231 2.87 -11.86 16.46
C PHE A 231 2.89 -13.23 17.14
N PHE A 232 2.06 -13.45 18.17
CA PHE A 232 2.05 -14.68 18.95
C PHE A 232 0.66 -15.35 18.98
N VAL A 233 0.00 -15.46 17.83
CA VAL A 233 -1.14 -16.37 17.67
C VAL A 233 -0.89 -17.26 16.47
#